data_5bfda0499cb79a3079cb15f8c9673fb0
#
_entry.id   5bfda0499cb79a3079cb15f8c9673fb0
#
_cell.length_a   1.000
_cell.length_b   1.000
_cell.length_c   1.000
_cell.angle_alpha   90.00
_cell.angle_beta   90.00
_cell.angle_gamma   90.00
#
_symmetry.space_group_name_H-M   'P 1'
#
loop_
_entity.id
_entity.type
_entity.pdbx_description
1 polymer ?
#
loop_
_entity_poly.entity_id
_entity_poly.type
_entity_poly.pdbx_seq_one_letter_code
_entity_poly.pdbx_strand_id
1 'polypeptide(L)'
;MGPSTWQPVADRLRAAGHQVCVPSLLDVGAGAPPFWPWVVEAVRDDLRQVPVDSPVTLVAHSNAGLFLPVMRSGLDHPVTGSVFVDAALPALTGPTPVAPPELLEFLRPLAVNGRLPRWTDWWDEADVAPMFTDPTVRQTVVEEQPTLPLSYYEQRIPVPGGWDDHPCSYLLFGPPYDDVAADARERGWRVAHLPGAHLHQIVDPAGTARQLVELRGTA
;
A
#
# COMPACT_ATOMS: atom_id res chain seq x y z
N MET A 1 -6.08 -5.91 -0.65
CA MET A 1 -5.63 -6.63 -1.85
C MET A 1 -4.57 -7.63 -1.46
N GLY A 2 -4.43 -8.71 -2.22
CA GLY A 2 -3.41 -9.71 -1.97
C GLY A 2 -2.13 -9.49 -2.79
N PRO A 3 -1.11 -10.35 -2.61
CA PRO A 3 0.18 -10.27 -3.29
C PRO A 3 0.10 -10.29 -4.82
N SER A 4 -0.93 -10.92 -5.40
CA SER A 4 -1.12 -10.97 -6.86
C SER A 4 -1.14 -9.59 -7.53
N THR A 5 -1.54 -8.54 -6.82
CA THR A 5 -1.52 -7.16 -7.34
C THR A 5 -0.11 -6.60 -7.52
N TRP A 6 0.89 -7.17 -6.85
CA TRP A 6 2.27 -6.70 -6.89
C TRP A 6 3.25 -7.69 -7.53
N GLN A 7 2.87 -8.97 -7.63
CA GLN A 7 3.76 -10.02 -8.15
C GLN A 7 4.31 -9.68 -9.55
N PRO A 8 3.52 -9.14 -10.52
CA PRO A 8 4.05 -8.80 -11.83
C PRO A 8 5.15 -7.71 -11.78
N VAL A 9 5.01 -6.72 -10.90
CA VAL A 9 6.04 -5.68 -10.69
C VAL A 9 7.28 -6.28 -10.02
N ALA A 10 7.07 -7.11 -9.00
CA ALA A 10 8.16 -7.78 -8.29
C ALA A 10 9.00 -8.65 -9.23
N ASP A 11 8.38 -9.36 -10.16
CA ASP A 11 9.08 -10.19 -11.15
C ASP A 11 9.91 -9.34 -12.12
N ARG A 12 9.44 -8.15 -12.50
CA ARG A 12 10.23 -7.19 -13.30
C ARG A 12 11.44 -6.66 -12.55
N LEU A 13 11.25 -6.31 -11.28
CA LEU A 13 12.34 -5.85 -10.43
C LEU A 13 13.37 -6.97 -10.17
N ARG A 14 12.92 -8.21 -9.91
CA ARG A 14 13.82 -9.36 -9.74
C ARG A 14 14.62 -9.66 -11.03
N ALA A 15 13.95 -9.60 -12.18
CA ALA A 15 14.61 -9.75 -13.48
C ALA A 15 15.67 -8.65 -13.76
N ALA A 16 15.51 -7.48 -13.15
CA ALA A 16 16.47 -6.37 -13.19
C ALA A 16 17.57 -6.49 -12.09
N GLY A 17 17.60 -7.58 -11.32
CA GLY A 17 18.63 -7.85 -10.32
C GLY A 17 18.32 -7.31 -8.92
N HIS A 18 17.11 -6.84 -8.66
CA HIS A 18 16.70 -6.39 -7.33
C HIS A 18 16.19 -7.58 -6.49
N GLN A 19 16.53 -7.59 -5.21
CA GLN A 19 15.88 -8.47 -4.24
C GLN A 19 14.53 -7.85 -3.85
N VAL A 20 13.44 -8.62 -3.93
CA VAL A 20 12.08 -8.12 -3.69
C VAL A 20 11.27 -9.11 -2.87
N CYS A 21 10.71 -8.62 -1.76
CA CYS A 21 9.70 -9.30 -0.95
C CYS A 21 8.32 -8.69 -1.24
N VAL A 22 7.30 -9.53 -1.24
CA VAL A 22 5.88 -9.12 -1.41
C VAL A 22 5.08 -9.75 -0.28
N PRO A 23 5.05 -9.10 0.89
CA PRO A 23 4.38 -9.65 2.08
C PRO A 23 2.88 -9.86 1.84
N SER A 24 2.35 -10.98 2.33
CA SER A 24 0.91 -11.23 2.34
C SER A 24 0.27 -10.58 3.57
N LEU A 25 -0.66 -9.68 3.34
CA LEU A 25 -1.46 -9.04 4.39
C LEU A 25 -2.88 -9.62 4.50
N LEU A 26 -3.13 -10.79 3.90
CA LEU A 26 -4.47 -11.38 3.79
C LEU A 26 -5.05 -11.75 5.16
N ASP A 27 -4.20 -12.18 6.08
CA ASP A 27 -4.61 -12.64 7.41
C ASP A 27 -4.65 -11.53 8.48
N VAL A 28 -4.26 -10.30 8.13
CA VAL A 28 -4.24 -9.17 9.09
C VAL A 28 -5.61 -8.95 9.73
N GLY A 29 -6.69 -9.10 8.96
CA GLY A 29 -8.08 -8.95 9.44
C GLY A 29 -8.64 -10.14 10.22
N ALA A 30 -7.87 -11.21 10.44
CA ALA A 30 -8.29 -12.37 11.24
C ALA A 30 -8.05 -12.17 12.74
N GLY A 31 -7.13 -11.29 13.11
CA GLY A 31 -6.82 -10.98 14.50
C GLY A 31 -7.79 -9.99 15.14
N ALA A 32 -7.49 -9.61 16.39
CA ALA A 32 -8.18 -8.55 17.11
C ALA A 32 -7.49 -7.19 16.90
N PRO A 33 -8.23 -6.08 16.98
CA PRO A 33 -7.63 -4.74 16.94
C PRO A 33 -6.69 -4.50 18.14
N PRO A 34 -5.67 -3.63 18.00
CA PRO A 34 -5.36 -2.91 16.77
C PRO A 34 -4.71 -3.82 15.71
N PHE A 35 -4.97 -3.54 14.42
CA PHE A 35 -4.49 -4.40 13.32
C PHE A 35 -3.10 -4.01 12.81
N TRP A 36 -2.63 -2.79 13.07
CA TRP A 36 -1.33 -2.35 12.59
C TRP A 36 -0.12 -3.22 13.07
N PRO A 37 -0.11 -3.81 14.29
CA PRO A 37 0.97 -4.71 14.69
C PRO A 37 1.05 -5.98 13.81
N TRP A 38 -0.10 -6.50 13.38
CA TRP A 38 -0.16 -7.67 12.49
C TRP A 38 0.40 -7.36 11.10
N VAL A 39 0.21 -6.10 10.62
CA VAL A 39 0.85 -5.63 9.37
C VAL A 39 2.36 -5.63 9.51
N VAL A 40 2.90 -5.07 10.60
CA VAL A 40 4.35 -5.04 10.86
C VAL A 40 4.91 -6.46 10.96
N GLU A 41 4.23 -7.34 11.67
CA GLU A 41 4.68 -8.73 11.84
C GLU A 41 4.69 -9.49 10.52
N ALA A 42 3.65 -9.34 9.68
CA ALA A 42 3.62 -9.98 8.36
C ALA A 42 4.79 -9.53 7.46
N VAL A 43 5.13 -8.24 7.50
CA VAL A 43 6.30 -7.72 6.76
C VAL A 43 7.61 -8.25 7.35
N ARG A 44 7.74 -8.28 8.68
CA ARG A 44 8.90 -8.83 9.37
C ARG A 44 9.12 -10.30 9.02
N ASP A 45 8.03 -11.08 9.00
CA ASP A 45 8.08 -12.50 8.65
C ASP A 45 8.60 -12.76 7.24
N ASP A 46 8.17 -11.97 6.27
CA ASP A 46 8.61 -12.07 4.88
C ASP A 46 10.09 -11.64 4.72
N LEU A 47 10.58 -10.77 5.60
CA LEU A 47 11.97 -10.32 5.61
C LEU A 47 12.94 -11.28 6.36
N ARG A 48 12.47 -12.34 7.01
CA ARG A 48 13.35 -13.26 7.79
C ARG A 48 14.50 -13.87 7.00
N GLN A 49 14.36 -14.00 5.68
CA GLN A 49 15.39 -14.54 4.81
C GLN A 49 16.36 -13.48 4.28
N VAL A 50 16.11 -12.21 4.56
CA VAL A 50 16.96 -11.07 4.20
C VAL A 50 17.93 -10.81 5.36
N PRO A 51 19.23 -10.65 5.12
CA PRO A 51 20.17 -10.29 6.19
C PRO A 51 19.74 -8.98 6.87
N VAL A 52 19.74 -8.96 8.20
CA VAL A 52 19.19 -7.85 8.99
C VAL A 52 19.86 -6.49 8.71
N ASP A 53 21.15 -6.52 8.35
CA ASP A 53 21.91 -5.31 8.00
C ASP A 53 21.63 -4.80 6.57
N SER A 54 20.84 -5.54 5.78
CA SER A 54 20.51 -5.15 4.42
C SER A 54 19.53 -3.96 4.43
N PRO A 55 19.86 -2.85 3.76
CA PRO A 55 18.94 -1.74 3.66
C PRO A 55 17.72 -2.10 2.81
N VAL A 56 16.55 -1.67 3.26
CA VAL A 56 15.28 -1.91 2.57
C VAL A 56 14.62 -0.59 2.17
N THR A 57 13.95 -0.60 1.02
CA THR A 57 13.01 0.46 0.61
C THR A 57 11.60 -0.11 0.74
N LEU A 58 10.74 0.58 1.47
CA LEU A 58 9.35 0.22 1.60
C LEU A 58 8.54 0.79 0.43
N VAL A 59 7.69 -0.02 -0.18
CA VAL A 59 6.76 0.39 -1.22
C VAL A 59 5.35 0.05 -0.77
N ALA A 60 4.48 1.05 -0.70
CA ALA A 60 3.12 0.86 -0.23
C ALA A 60 2.10 1.47 -1.19
N HIS A 61 1.03 0.74 -1.46
CA HIS A 61 -0.05 1.14 -2.35
C HIS A 61 -1.34 1.41 -1.57
N SER A 62 -2.08 2.44 -1.98
CA SER A 62 -3.42 2.70 -1.45
C SER A 62 -3.39 2.93 0.08
N ASN A 63 -4.28 2.31 0.82
CA ASN A 63 -4.37 2.40 2.28
C ASN A 63 -3.10 1.91 3.01
N ALA A 64 -2.29 1.04 2.37
CA ALA A 64 -1.05 0.54 2.96
C ALA A 64 -0.01 1.65 3.23
N GLY A 65 -0.09 2.80 2.55
CA GLY A 65 0.76 3.95 2.82
C GLY A 65 0.70 4.43 4.27
N LEU A 66 -0.45 4.33 4.90
CA LEU A 66 -0.65 4.75 6.29
C LEU A 66 0.18 3.95 7.31
N PHE A 67 0.62 2.74 6.94
CA PHE A 67 1.38 1.85 7.82
C PHE A 67 2.90 2.03 7.71
N LEU A 68 3.41 2.80 6.73
CA LEU A 68 4.85 3.00 6.56
C LEU A 68 5.55 3.54 7.81
N PRO A 69 4.98 4.48 8.60
CA PRO A 69 5.60 4.95 9.83
C PRO A 69 5.84 3.85 10.87
N VAL A 70 4.84 2.99 11.09
CA VAL A 70 4.97 1.87 12.05
C VAL A 70 5.83 0.75 11.52
N MET A 71 5.85 0.51 10.20
CA MET A 71 6.77 -0.43 9.58
C MET A 71 8.23 0.02 9.77
N ARG A 72 8.55 1.30 9.48
CA ARG A 72 9.89 1.82 9.67
C ARG A 72 10.40 1.64 11.10
N SER A 73 9.55 1.92 12.10
CA SER A 73 9.95 1.81 13.51
C SER A 73 9.90 0.38 14.04
N GLY A 74 9.17 -0.51 13.38
CA GLY A 74 8.96 -1.88 13.83
C GLY A 74 9.83 -2.93 13.15
N LEU A 75 10.49 -2.60 12.04
CA LEU A 75 11.40 -3.50 11.35
C LEU A 75 12.82 -3.42 11.93
N ASP A 76 13.51 -4.56 11.96
CA ASP A 76 14.91 -4.64 12.40
C ASP A 76 15.90 -4.21 11.30
N HIS A 77 15.45 -4.16 10.05
CA HIS A 77 16.24 -3.73 8.89
C HIS A 77 16.32 -2.20 8.80
N PRO A 78 17.45 -1.63 8.35
CA PRO A 78 17.56 -0.21 8.04
C PRO A 78 16.60 0.17 6.90
N VAL A 79 15.56 0.94 7.20
CA VAL A 79 14.67 1.49 6.16
C VAL A 79 15.29 2.76 5.61
N THR A 80 15.72 2.72 4.35
CA THR A 80 16.47 3.80 3.69
C THR A 80 15.62 4.59 2.68
N GLY A 81 14.39 4.18 2.44
CA GLY A 81 13.46 4.90 1.56
C GLY A 81 12.03 4.40 1.70
N SER A 82 11.08 5.26 1.36
CA SER A 82 9.65 4.94 1.28
C SER A 82 9.05 5.47 -0.01
N VAL A 83 8.36 4.60 -0.75
CA VAL A 83 7.65 5.00 -1.98
C VAL A 83 6.16 4.74 -1.79
N PHE A 84 5.39 5.79 -1.84
CA PHE A 84 3.93 5.77 -1.82
C PHE A 84 3.41 5.65 -3.24
N VAL A 85 2.64 4.62 -3.54
CA VAL A 85 2.10 4.39 -4.88
C VAL A 85 0.60 4.54 -4.84
N ASP A 86 0.08 5.61 -5.42
CA ASP A 86 -1.37 5.91 -5.42
C ASP A 86 -1.98 5.66 -4.04
N ALA A 87 -1.34 6.24 -3.01
CA ALA A 87 -1.51 5.84 -1.62
C ALA A 87 -1.87 7.00 -0.70
N ALA A 88 -2.64 6.72 0.34
CA ALA A 88 -2.91 7.66 1.40
C ALA A 88 -1.64 7.98 2.20
N LEU A 89 -1.49 9.24 2.63
CA LEU A 89 -0.36 9.70 3.42
C LEU A 89 -0.68 9.71 4.92
N PRO A 90 0.29 9.30 5.74
CA PRO A 90 0.18 9.46 7.18
C PRO A 90 0.10 10.93 7.59
N ALA A 91 -0.54 11.22 8.73
CA ALA A 91 -0.47 12.52 9.35
C ALA A 91 1.00 12.89 9.65
N LEU A 92 1.30 14.18 9.67
CA LEU A 92 2.65 14.65 10.03
C LEU A 92 2.94 14.39 11.51
N THR A 93 1.92 14.48 12.34
CA THR A 93 2.02 14.26 13.80
C THR A 93 0.75 13.62 14.33
N GLY A 94 0.89 12.82 15.38
CA GLY A 94 -0.22 12.14 16.04
C GLY A 94 -0.75 10.95 15.22
N PRO A 95 -1.67 10.18 15.80
CA PRO A 95 -2.15 8.95 15.16
C PRO A 95 -3.04 9.26 13.94
N THR A 96 -2.77 8.57 12.83
CA THR A 96 -3.55 8.68 11.58
C THR A 96 -4.77 7.77 11.62
N PRO A 97 -5.99 8.25 11.31
CA PRO A 97 -7.13 7.37 11.09
C PRO A 97 -6.93 6.53 9.82
N VAL A 98 -7.30 5.25 9.85
CA VAL A 98 -7.21 4.37 8.67
C VAL A 98 -8.22 4.76 7.59
N ALA A 99 -9.36 5.27 8.00
CA ALA A 99 -10.34 5.85 7.09
C ALA A 99 -10.76 7.24 7.61
N PRO A 100 -10.89 8.25 6.73
CA PRO A 100 -11.51 9.51 7.08
C PRO A 100 -13.02 9.31 7.36
N PRO A 101 -13.68 10.27 8.04
CA PRO A 101 -15.09 10.14 8.42
C PRO A 101 -16.02 9.79 7.26
N GLU A 102 -15.82 10.43 6.11
CA GLU A 102 -16.66 10.24 4.91
C GLU A 102 -16.56 8.80 4.37
N LEU A 103 -15.36 8.24 4.39
CA LEU A 103 -15.15 6.84 4.00
C LEU A 103 -15.79 5.88 5.01
N LEU A 104 -15.72 6.18 6.31
CA LEU A 104 -16.40 5.35 7.31
C LEU A 104 -17.92 5.39 7.17
N GLU A 105 -18.50 6.56 6.85
CA GLU A 105 -19.93 6.70 6.57
C GLU A 105 -20.36 5.85 5.37
N PHE A 106 -19.51 5.79 4.32
CA PHE A 106 -19.73 4.93 3.16
C PHE A 106 -19.60 3.44 3.50
N LEU A 107 -18.62 3.06 4.32
CA LEU A 107 -18.33 1.65 4.61
C LEU A 107 -19.32 1.00 5.59
N ARG A 108 -19.86 1.76 6.57
CA ARG A 108 -20.75 1.20 7.58
C ARG A 108 -21.96 0.46 7.02
N PRO A 109 -22.71 0.99 6.05
CA PRO A 109 -23.87 0.28 5.48
C PRO A 109 -23.48 -0.95 4.65
N LEU A 110 -22.23 -1.07 4.18
CA LEU A 110 -21.75 -2.25 3.45
C LEU A 110 -21.41 -3.42 4.38
N ALA A 111 -21.18 -3.16 5.67
CA ALA A 111 -20.75 -4.16 6.61
C ALA A 111 -21.89 -5.13 6.98
N VAL A 112 -21.67 -6.42 6.79
CA VAL A 112 -22.57 -7.51 7.22
C VAL A 112 -21.90 -8.29 8.36
N ASN A 113 -22.55 -8.38 9.49
CA ASN A 113 -21.99 -9.00 10.72
C ASN A 113 -20.59 -8.42 11.09
N GLY A 114 -20.41 -7.11 10.89
CA GLY A 114 -19.17 -6.40 11.19
C GLY A 114 -18.02 -6.62 10.20
N ARG A 115 -18.26 -7.28 9.07
CA ARG A 115 -17.28 -7.50 8.00
C ARG A 115 -17.73 -6.84 6.71
N LEU A 116 -16.77 -6.25 6.02
CA LEU A 116 -16.98 -5.65 4.71
C LEU A 116 -16.92 -6.73 3.62
N PRO A 117 -17.64 -6.57 2.52
CA PRO A 117 -17.43 -7.39 1.32
C PRO A 117 -16.03 -7.18 0.76
N ARG A 118 -15.68 -7.91 -0.29
CA ARG A 118 -14.43 -7.67 -1.03
C ARG A 118 -14.37 -6.22 -1.51
N TRP A 119 -13.19 -5.64 -1.60
CA TRP A 119 -13.03 -4.24 -1.99
C TRP A 119 -13.65 -3.93 -3.38
N THR A 120 -13.57 -4.86 -4.33
CA THR A 120 -14.21 -4.72 -5.66
C THR A 120 -15.73 -4.66 -5.60
N ASP A 121 -16.33 -5.16 -4.54
CA ASP A 121 -17.78 -5.17 -4.34
C ASP A 121 -18.29 -3.88 -3.64
N TRP A 122 -17.39 -2.93 -3.34
CA TRP A 122 -17.77 -1.63 -2.77
C TRP A 122 -18.20 -0.63 -3.84
N TRP A 123 -17.82 -0.84 -5.08
CA TRP A 123 -17.92 0.09 -6.19
C TRP A 123 -18.78 -0.50 -7.30
N ASP A 124 -19.33 0.39 -8.13
CA ASP A 124 -20.04 -0.06 -9.33
C ASP A 124 -19.09 -0.72 -10.34
N GLU A 125 -19.62 -1.65 -11.13
CA GLU A 125 -18.83 -2.34 -12.15
C GLU A 125 -18.17 -1.37 -13.16
N ALA A 126 -18.83 -0.25 -13.44
CA ALA A 126 -18.29 0.79 -14.31
C ALA A 126 -16.98 1.42 -13.78
N ASP A 127 -16.78 1.42 -12.45
CA ASP A 127 -15.57 1.94 -11.80
C ASP A 127 -14.49 0.88 -11.68
N VAL A 128 -14.89 -0.39 -11.50
CA VAL A 128 -13.96 -1.51 -11.28
C VAL A 128 -13.42 -2.09 -12.58
N ALA A 129 -14.28 -2.26 -13.60
CA ALA A 129 -13.89 -2.91 -14.85
C ALA A 129 -12.69 -2.25 -15.55
N PRO A 130 -12.57 -0.91 -15.62
CA PRO A 130 -11.44 -0.25 -16.27
C PRO A 130 -10.08 -0.46 -15.57
N MET A 131 -10.08 -0.95 -14.33
CA MET A 131 -8.85 -1.25 -13.59
C MET A 131 -8.16 -2.53 -14.06
N PHE A 132 -8.83 -3.33 -14.90
CA PHE A 132 -8.35 -4.63 -15.36
C PHE A 132 -8.41 -4.71 -16.88
N THR A 133 -7.29 -5.09 -17.49
CA THR A 133 -7.19 -5.35 -18.95
C THR A 133 -7.27 -6.84 -19.28
N ASP A 134 -7.10 -7.72 -18.32
CA ASP A 134 -7.11 -9.17 -18.45
C ASP A 134 -8.12 -9.80 -17.48
N PRO A 135 -9.14 -10.52 -17.96
CA PRO A 135 -10.14 -11.15 -17.11
C PRO A 135 -9.57 -12.23 -16.16
N THR A 136 -8.50 -12.91 -16.55
CA THR A 136 -7.85 -13.92 -15.70
C THR A 136 -7.12 -13.24 -14.51
N VAL A 137 -6.42 -12.14 -14.79
CA VAL A 137 -5.80 -11.32 -13.75
C VAL A 137 -6.86 -10.76 -12.80
N ARG A 138 -7.97 -10.25 -13.35
CA ARG A 138 -9.10 -9.78 -12.56
C ARG A 138 -9.63 -10.88 -11.63
N GLN A 139 -9.89 -12.06 -12.17
CA GLN A 139 -10.39 -13.19 -11.38
C GLN A 139 -9.44 -13.51 -10.22
N THR A 140 -8.15 -13.64 -10.47
CA THR A 140 -7.13 -13.91 -9.44
C THR A 140 -7.13 -12.85 -8.36
N VAL A 141 -7.11 -11.56 -8.74
CA VAL A 141 -7.11 -10.44 -7.80
C VAL A 141 -8.38 -10.42 -6.94
N VAL A 142 -9.55 -10.65 -7.55
CA VAL A 142 -10.83 -10.66 -6.83
C VAL A 142 -10.93 -11.84 -5.86
N GLU A 143 -10.50 -13.04 -6.27
CA GLU A 143 -10.52 -14.23 -5.41
C GLU A 143 -9.58 -14.11 -4.21
N GLU A 144 -8.45 -13.44 -4.38
CA GLU A 144 -7.46 -13.23 -3.32
C GLU A 144 -7.85 -12.14 -2.32
N GLN A 145 -8.86 -11.31 -2.58
CA GLN A 145 -9.24 -10.22 -1.68
C GLN A 145 -9.78 -10.73 -0.33
N PRO A 146 -9.26 -10.22 0.81
CA PRO A 146 -9.83 -10.53 2.10
C PRO A 146 -11.13 -9.75 2.33
N THR A 147 -12.03 -10.31 3.12
CA THR A 147 -13.13 -9.57 3.73
C THR A 147 -12.64 -9.03 5.06
N LEU A 148 -12.37 -7.73 5.14
CA LEU A 148 -11.86 -7.11 6.36
C LEU A 148 -12.98 -6.76 7.35
N PRO A 149 -12.73 -6.80 8.67
CA PRO A 149 -13.69 -6.28 9.63
C PRO A 149 -13.78 -4.75 9.50
N LEU A 150 -14.97 -4.18 9.74
CA LEU A 150 -15.17 -2.73 9.72
C LEU A 150 -14.23 -2.03 10.73
N SER A 151 -13.97 -2.66 11.87
CA SER A 151 -13.04 -2.15 12.89
C SER A 151 -11.60 -1.97 12.40
N TYR A 152 -11.20 -2.61 11.29
CA TYR A 152 -9.92 -2.32 10.62
C TYR A 152 -9.86 -0.87 10.14
N TYR A 153 -10.96 -0.33 9.61
CA TYR A 153 -11.05 1.05 9.13
C TYR A 153 -11.33 2.07 10.25
N GLU A 154 -11.86 1.62 11.39
CA GLU A 154 -12.13 2.47 12.55
C GLU A 154 -10.92 2.71 13.45
N GLN A 155 -9.83 1.98 13.24
CA GLN A 155 -8.61 2.15 14.04
C GLN A 155 -7.83 3.40 13.65
N ARG A 156 -6.90 3.77 14.52
CA ARG A 156 -5.88 4.79 14.27
C ARG A 156 -4.50 4.15 14.37
N ILE A 157 -3.61 4.54 13.45
CA ILE A 157 -2.24 4.03 13.38
C ILE A 157 -1.33 5.05 14.04
N PRO A 158 -0.47 4.66 14.98
CA PRO A 158 0.55 5.55 15.53
C PRO A 158 1.46 6.11 14.44
N VAL A 159 1.90 7.35 14.62
CA VAL A 159 2.90 7.97 13.75
C VAL A 159 4.11 8.31 14.62
N PRO A 160 5.12 7.44 14.69
CA PRO A 160 6.36 7.72 15.40
C PRO A 160 7.07 8.95 14.83
N GLY A 161 7.67 9.77 15.70
CA GLY A 161 8.44 10.93 15.27
C GLY A 161 9.63 10.54 14.41
N GLY A 162 9.94 11.35 13.39
CA GLY A 162 11.06 11.12 12.49
C GLY A 162 10.84 9.95 11.50
N TRP A 163 9.61 9.52 11.33
CA TRP A 163 9.30 8.42 10.40
C TRP A 163 9.66 8.75 8.94
N ASP A 164 9.69 10.01 8.59
CA ASP A 164 10.01 10.56 7.28
C ASP A 164 11.40 11.23 7.21
N ASP A 165 12.29 11.00 8.20
CA ASP A 165 13.69 11.46 8.19
C ASP A 165 14.58 10.76 7.14
N HIS A 166 13.98 10.01 6.21
CA HIS A 166 14.63 9.36 5.08
C HIS A 166 13.91 9.75 3.79
N PRO A 167 14.50 9.51 2.61
CA PRO A 167 13.86 9.84 1.34
C PRO A 167 12.47 9.22 1.20
N CYS A 168 11.45 10.06 1.05
CA CYS A 168 10.10 9.66 0.71
C CYS A 168 9.77 10.13 -0.71
N SER A 169 9.03 9.33 -1.45
CA SER A 169 8.63 9.60 -2.83
C SER A 169 7.20 9.15 -3.09
N TYR A 170 6.58 9.71 -4.10
CA TYR A 170 5.22 9.39 -4.48
C TYR A 170 5.11 9.03 -5.97
N LEU A 171 4.41 7.96 -6.29
CA LEU A 171 4.02 7.58 -7.64
C LEU A 171 2.50 7.70 -7.76
N LEU A 172 2.05 8.67 -8.52
CA LEU A 172 0.63 8.90 -8.82
C LEU A 172 0.23 8.10 -10.05
N PHE A 173 -0.91 7.42 -9.99
CA PHE A 173 -1.58 6.87 -11.17
C PHE A 173 -2.70 7.81 -11.67
N GLY A 174 -3.50 8.39 -10.79
CA GLY A 174 -4.55 9.35 -11.14
C GLY A 174 -5.59 9.54 -10.05
N PRO A 175 -6.77 10.03 -10.42
CA PRO A 175 -7.84 10.24 -9.45
C PRO A 175 -8.22 8.95 -8.70
N PRO A 176 -8.54 9.03 -7.39
CA PRO A 176 -8.75 10.25 -6.61
C PRO A 176 -7.51 10.76 -5.84
N TYR A 177 -6.29 10.38 -6.22
CA TYR A 177 -5.07 10.65 -5.46
C TYR A 177 -4.31 11.91 -5.91
N ASP A 178 -4.86 12.74 -6.80
CA ASP A 178 -4.21 13.97 -7.27
C ASP A 178 -3.89 14.95 -6.13
N ASP A 179 -4.86 15.17 -5.21
CA ASP A 179 -4.66 16.04 -4.06
C ASP A 179 -3.63 15.48 -3.07
N VAL A 180 -3.60 14.15 -2.91
CA VAL A 180 -2.60 13.48 -2.07
C VAL A 180 -1.20 13.62 -2.67
N ALA A 181 -1.07 13.53 -3.99
CA ALA A 181 0.18 13.78 -4.69
C ALA A 181 0.62 15.25 -4.60
N ALA A 182 -0.32 16.19 -4.52
CA ALA A 182 -0.03 17.61 -4.27
C ALA A 182 0.52 17.81 -2.85
N ASP A 183 -0.10 17.19 -1.82
CA ASP A 183 0.40 17.18 -0.45
C ASP A 183 1.82 16.57 -0.37
N ALA A 184 2.10 15.47 -1.08
CA ALA A 184 3.44 14.91 -1.16
C ALA A 184 4.47 15.91 -1.73
N ARG A 185 4.11 16.71 -2.75
CA ARG A 185 4.97 17.78 -3.28
C ARG A 185 5.21 18.90 -2.26
N GLU A 186 4.17 19.29 -1.51
CA GLU A 186 4.27 20.31 -0.45
C GLU A 186 5.20 19.84 0.68
N ARG A 187 5.26 18.53 0.96
CA ARG A 187 6.25 17.91 1.87
C ARG A 187 7.66 17.86 1.30
N GLY A 188 7.89 18.34 0.08
CA GLY A 188 9.19 18.33 -0.60
C GLY A 188 9.58 16.96 -1.18
N TRP A 189 8.64 16.04 -1.30
CA TRP A 189 8.90 14.70 -1.82
C TRP A 189 8.99 14.70 -3.34
N ARG A 190 9.79 13.79 -3.88
CA ARG A 190 9.81 13.53 -5.31
C ARG A 190 8.50 12.83 -5.73
N VAL A 191 7.81 13.42 -6.72
CA VAL A 191 6.55 12.88 -7.23
C VAL A 191 6.69 12.58 -8.71
N ALA A 192 6.40 11.34 -9.10
CA ALA A 192 6.26 10.92 -10.49
C ALA A 192 4.79 10.64 -10.82
N HIS A 193 4.44 10.73 -12.11
CA HIS A 193 3.10 10.41 -12.58
C HIS A 193 3.18 9.39 -13.72
N LEU A 194 2.57 8.24 -13.51
CA LEU A 194 2.37 7.18 -14.51
C LEU A 194 0.85 7.03 -14.72
N PRO A 195 0.26 7.68 -15.73
CA PRO A 195 -1.19 7.78 -15.87
C PRO A 195 -1.88 6.42 -15.98
N GLY A 196 -2.87 6.19 -15.13
CA GLY A 196 -3.65 4.95 -15.11
C GLY A 196 -4.73 4.93 -14.04
N ALA A 197 -5.47 3.82 -13.95
CA ALA A 197 -6.44 3.58 -12.87
C ALA A 197 -5.73 3.10 -11.59
N HIS A 198 -6.44 3.04 -10.47
CA HIS A 198 -5.90 2.73 -9.14
C HIS A 198 -5.10 1.42 -9.04
N LEU A 199 -5.34 0.45 -9.90
CA LEU A 199 -4.58 -0.81 -9.96
C LEU A 199 -3.58 -0.83 -11.14
N HIS A 200 -3.06 0.31 -11.58
CA HIS A 200 -2.21 0.41 -12.77
C HIS A 200 -0.93 -0.43 -12.69
N GLN A 201 -0.44 -0.77 -11.52
CA GLN A 201 0.70 -1.67 -11.33
C GLN A 201 0.48 -3.09 -11.90
N ILE A 202 -0.78 -3.54 -12.06
CA ILE A 202 -1.09 -4.81 -12.74
C ILE A 202 -1.25 -4.63 -14.25
N VAL A 203 -1.54 -3.42 -14.72
CA VAL A 203 -1.75 -3.09 -16.14
C VAL A 203 -0.41 -2.79 -16.82
N ASP A 204 0.43 -1.96 -16.22
CA ASP A 204 1.81 -1.69 -16.68
C ASP A 204 2.84 -1.99 -15.57
N PRO A 205 3.11 -3.27 -15.31
CA PRO A 205 4.11 -3.65 -14.31
C PRO A 205 5.54 -3.22 -14.69
N ALA A 206 5.83 -3.10 -15.98
CA ALA A 206 7.14 -2.67 -16.44
C ALA A 206 7.36 -1.17 -16.23
N GLY A 207 6.37 -0.33 -16.56
CA GLY A 207 6.38 1.10 -16.28
C GLY A 207 6.46 1.39 -14.79
N THR A 208 5.63 0.69 -14.01
CA THR A 208 5.64 0.81 -12.54
C THR A 208 7.01 0.44 -11.97
N ALA A 209 7.61 -0.69 -12.38
CA ALA A 209 8.93 -1.10 -11.90
C ALA A 209 10.02 -0.06 -12.22
N ARG A 210 10.04 0.52 -13.43
CA ARG A 210 10.96 1.60 -13.80
C ARG A 210 10.81 2.80 -12.89
N GLN A 211 9.56 3.27 -12.68
CA GLN A 211 9.30 4.42 -11.82
C GLN A 211 9.74 4.18 -10.37
N LEU A 212 9.52 2.97 -9.84
CA LEU A 212 9.99 2.61 -8.49
C LEU A 212 11.52 2.67 -8.37
N VAL A 213 12.26 2.18 -9.36
CA VAL A 213 13.72 2.25 -9.39
C VAL A 213 14.21 3.69 -9.43
N GLU A 214 13.55 4.55 -10.20
CA GLU A 214 13.88 5.99 -10.27
C GLU A 214 13.56 6.72 -8.96
N LEU A 215 12.43 6.38 -8.31
CA LEU A 215 11.93 7.08 -7.12
C LEU A 215 12.62 6.66 -5.81
N ARG A 216 13.12 5.42 -5.71
CA ARG A 216 13.76 4.94 -4.47
C ARG A 216 14.96 5.78 -4.00
N GLY A 217 15.42 6.72 -4.83
CA GLY A 217 16.62 7.51 -4.59
C GLY A 217 17.90 6.76 -4.99
N THR A 218 18.91 7.49 -5.44
CA THR A 218 20.29 6.99 -5.44
C THR A 218 20.84 7.18 -4.03
N ALA A 219 21.25 6.10 -3.38
CA ALA A 219 22.01 6.17 -2.15
C ALA A 219 23.28 6.99 -2.37
#